data_60553d001919f8d822fbf995935f102d
#
_entry.id   60553d001919f8d822fbf995935f102d
#
_cell.length_a   1.000
_cell.length_b   1.000
_cell.length_c   1.000
_cell.angle_alpha   90.00
_cell.angle_beta   90.00
_cell.angle_gamma   90.00
#
_symmetry.space_group_name_H-M   'P 1'
#
loop_
_entity.id
_entity.type
_entity.pdbx_description
1 polymer ?
#
loop_
_entity_poly.entity_id
_entity_poly.type
_entity_poly.pdbx_seq_one_letter_code
_entity_poly.pdbx_strand_id
1 'polypeptide(L)'
;MRTIEIRKVSITFLDTDAIVNAANEGLFAGGGVCGAIFKAAGYEQLQKACDRIGHCDTGSAVITPGYNLKSKYIIHAVGPRWKDGRHKEPEQLYGAYYKSLELAAANHCGSIGFPLISAGIFGYPVHAAWRQAFDACGDYLDQHKDVSLHIVFAALSDEIIETGQKTLLESGASRYKIAGRNDWARLDMPEQRDTFIFQRTFTAQQMASLRHGHIPRQMEDKWFWFMEGDTLFAHRSWTGFCIFRIDFKPDNHHVVTVNRNPDQYTCTSTAEDAQKLNELLNWWIQDPYDYYHEWLDETADALKAAGKNIPEKHPSIIIR
;
A
#
# COMPACT_ATOMS: atom_id res chain seq x y z
N MET A 1 0.92 9.24 -6.52
CA MET A 1 0.27 7.94 -6.29
C MET A 1 0.27 7.64 -4.80
N ARG A 2 -0.82 7.13 -4.23
CA ARG A 2 -0.97 6.78 -2.80
C ARG A 2 -0.99 5.26 -2.68
N THR A 3 0.01 4.66 -2.04
CA THR A 3 0.13 3.19 -1.97
C THR A 3 0.66 2.71 -0.64
N ILE A 4 0.24 1.51 -0.26
CA ILE A 4 0.71 0.80 0.93
C ILE A 4 1.16 -0.60 0.50
N GLU A 5 2.37 -0.99 0.92
CA GLU A 5 2.87 -2.35 0.74
C GLU A 5 3.61 -2.86 1.97
N ILE A 6 3.73 -4.18 2.07
CA ILE A 6 4.51 -4.85 3.11
C ILE A 6 5.62 -5.62 2.40
N ARG A 7 6.89 -5.38 2.81
CA ARG A 7 8.08 -6.04 2.26
C ARG A 7 8.82 -6.85 3.30
N LYS A 8 9.29 -8.02 2.88
CA LYS A 8 10.24 -8.82 3.68
C LYS A 8 11.66 -8.27 3.49
N VAL A 9 12.01 -7.24 4.24
CA VAL A 9 13.29 -6.55 4.13
C VAL A 9 13.65 -5.87 5.46
N SER A 10 14.93 -5.69 5.73
CA SER A 10 15.34 -4.79 6.82
C SER A 10 15.04 -3.35 6.43
N ILE A 11 14.47 -2.57 7.35
CA ILE A 11 14.15 -1.15 7.13
C ILE A 11 15.38 -0.33 6.73
N THR A 12 16.59 -0.72 7.20
CA THR A 12 17.86 -0.05 6.87
C THR A 12 18.30 -0.22 5.42
N PHE A 13 17.67 -1.12 4.66
CA PHE A 13 17.95 -1.33 3.23
C PHE A 13 16.93 -0.68 2.31
N LEU A 14 15.88 -0.09 2.87
CA LEU A 14 14.92 0.67 2.08
C LEU A 14 15.60 1.88 1.41
N ASP A 15 15.10 2.22 0.25
CA ASP A 15 15.48 3.39 -0.55
C ASP A 15 14.39 4.48 -0.56
N THR A 16 13.50 4.43 0.43
CA THR A 16 12.48 5.45 0.67
C THR A 16 13.09 6.79 1.10
N ASP A 17 12.41 7.91 0.82
CA ASP A 17 12.89 9.26 1.22
C ASP A 17 13.08 9.39 2.73
N ALA A 18 12.21 8.77 3.51
CA ALA A 18 12.32 8.67 4.96
C ALA A 18 12.13 7.22 5.44
N ILE A 19 12.78 6.86 6.55
CA ILE A 19 12.46 5.66 7.32
C ILE A 19 12.07 6.04 8.75
N VAL A 20 11.23 5.20 9.38
CA VAL A 20 10.76 5.42 10.74
C VAL A 20 11.54 4.55 11.72
N ASN A 21 12.07 5.18 12.76
CA ASN A 21 12.65 4.51 13.91
C ASN A 21 11.58 4.35 15.00
N ALA A 22 11.36 3.11 15.47
CA ALA A 22 10.57 2.86 16.68
C ALA A 22 11.40 3.27 17.90
N ALA A 23 11.24 4.53 18.30
CA ALA A 23 12.05 5.21 19.29
C ALA A 23 11.47 5.07 20.71
N ASN A 24 12.27 5.49 21.69
CA ASN A 24 11.85 5.77 23.06
C ASN A 24 11.78 7.28 23.29
N GLU A 25 11.11 7.74 24.34
CA GLU A 25 10.88 9.16 24.62
C GLU A 25 12.18 9.97 24.79
N GLY A 26 13.24 9.36 25.32
CA GLY A 26 14.56 10.02 25.45
C GLY A 26 15.38 10.00 24.17
N LEU A 27 14.89 9.41 23.09
CA LEU A 27 15.57 9.29 21.80
C LEU A 27 16.94 8.61 21.86
N PHE A 28 17.17 7.76 22.87
CA PHE A 28 18.40 7.00 23.00
C PHE A 28 18.42 5.78 22.09
N ALA A 29 19.60 5.40 21.64
CA ALA A 29 19.78 4.15 20.94
C ALA A 29 19.34 2.97 21.83
N GLY A 30 18.46 2.13 21.28
CA GLY A 30 17.90 0.96 21.97
C GLY A 30 18.23 -0.34 21.25
N GLY A 31 17.52 -1.41 21.62
CA GLY A 31 17.61 -2.71 20.95
C GLY A 31 16.73 -2.80 19.71
N GLY A 32 16.75 -3.98 19.05
CA GLY A 32 15.91 -4.28 17.90
C GLY A 32 16.13 -3.35 16.70
N VAL A 33 15.03 -2.90 16.09
CA VAL A 33 15.07 -2.02 14.92
C VAL A 33 15.77 -0.69 15.21
N CYS A 34 15.59 -0.13 16.41
CA CYS A 34 16.22 1.11 16.83
C CYS A 34 17.77 0.99 16.78
N GLY A 35 18.32 -0.05 17.39
CA GLY A 35 19.78 -0.30 17.36
C GLY A 35 20.31 -0.54 15.95
N ALA A 36 19.53 -1.24 15.10
CA ALA A 36 19.93 -1.46 13.71
C ALA A 36 20.00 -0.15 12.92
N ILE A 37 19.02 0.76 13.10
CA ILE A 37 19.00 2.07 12.46
C ILE A 37 20.18 2.93 12.94
N PHE A 38 20.42 3.01 14.25
CA PHE A 38 21.55 3.77 14.80
C PHE A 38 22.90 3.28 14.25
N LYS A 39 23.07 1.96 14.19
CA LYS A 39 24.28 1.35 13.62
C LYS A 39 24.46 1.70 12.14
N ALA A 40 23.38 1.62 11.35
CA ALA A 40 23.43 1.86 9.90
C ALA A 40 23.57 3.35 9.54
N ALA A 41 22.93 4.24 10.30
CA ALA A 41 22.99 5.68 10.11
C ALA A 41 24.32 6.30 10.54
N GLY A 42 25.06 5.64 11.43
CA GLY A 42 26.22 6.21 12.11
C GLY A 42 25.88 6.68 13.52
N TYR A 43 26.20 5.85 14.51
CA TYR A 43 25.74 5.97 15.88
C TYR A 43 25.95 7.34 16.50
N GLU A 44 27.19 7.86 16.44
CA GLU A 44 27.52 9.14 17.09
C GLU A 44 26.79 10.34 16.48
N GLN A 45 26.69 10.35 15.16
CA GLN A 45 26.07 11.47 14.44
C GLN A 45 24.56 11.49 14.73
N LEU A 46 23.91 10.34 14.69
CA LEU A 46 22.49 10.22 14.96
C LEU A 46 22.17 10.51 16.43
N GLN A 47 22.98 9.99 17.39
CA GLN A 47 22.76 10.28 18.80
C GLN A 47 22.92 11.76 19.10
N LYS A 48 23.94 12.44 18.56
CA LYS A 48 24.09 13.89 18.70
C LYS A 48 22.89 14.69 18.16
N ALA A 49 22.26 14.20 17.08
CA ALA A 49 21.05 14.84 16.56
C ALA A 49 19.85 14.62 17.49
N CYS A 50 19.68 13.41 18.00
CA CYS A 50 18.66 13.06 18.99
C CYS A 50 18.83 13.87 20.29
N ASP A 51 20.07 14.01 20.78
CA ASP A 51 20.38 14.78 22.01
C ASP A 51 20.00 16.29 21.87
N ARG A 52 20.11 16.85 20.67
CA ARG A 52 19.68 18.25 20.42
C ARG A 52 18.15 18.41 20.47
N ILE A 53 17.40 17.37 20.12
CA ILE A 53 15.94 17.35 20.23
C ILE A 53 15.54 17.07 21.69
N GLY A 54 16.24 16.15 22.35
CA GLY A 54 16.16 15.86 23.78
C GLY A 54 15.00 14.94 24.16
N HIS A 55 13.79 15.15 23.65
CA HIS A 55 12.60 14.39 24.05
C HIS A 55 11.57 14.33 22.93
N CYS A 56 10.77 13.24 22.93
CA CYS A 56 9.59 13.08 22.10
C CYS A 56 8.53 12.30 22.89
N ASP A 57 7.34 12.85 23.03
CA ASP A 57 6.24 12.23 23.78
C ASP A 57 5.73 10.95 23.10
N THR A 58 5.28 9.98 23.90
CA THR A 58 4.58 8.79 23.39
C THR A 58 3.34 9.19 22.59
N GLY A 59 3.19 8.66 21.39
CA GLY A 59 2.15 9.00 20.43
C GLY A 59 2.54 10.13 19.46
N SER A 60 3.80 10.59 19.52
CA SER A 60 4.34 11.63 18.66
C SER A 60 5.58 11.16 17.88
N ALA A 61 6.14 12.04 17.05
CA ALA A 61 7.33 11.78 16.27
C ALA A 61 8.16 13.04 16.07
N VAL A 62 9.48 12.88 15.87
CA VAL A 62 10.44 13.93 15.51
C VAL A 62 11.34 13.46 14.37
N ILE A 63 12.02 14.37 13.68
CA ILE A 63 12.79 14.04 12.47
C ILE A 63 14.25 14.45 12.60
N THR A 64 15.13 13.63 12.05
CA THR A 64 16.57 13.90 11.89
C THR A 64 17.03 13.58 10.47
N PRO A 65 18.22 14.04 10.04
CA PRO A 65 18.84 13.55 8.81
C PRO A 65 19.11 12.04 8.86
N GLY A 66 19.15 11.40 7.66
CA GLY A 66 19.40 9.95 7.51
C GLY A 66 20.87 9.53 7.58
N TYR A 67 21.79 10.48 7.51
CA TYR A 67 23.24 10.28 7.54
C TYR A 67 23.75 9.23 6.54
N ASN A 68 24.27 8.08 7.01
CA ASN A 68 24.83 7.02 6.16
C ASN A 68 23.77 6.11 5.52
N LEU A 69 22.47 6.31 5.82
CA LEU A 69 21.38 5.58 5.19
C LEU A 69 21.13 6.09 3.76
N LYS A 70 20.45 5.28 2.95
CA LYS A 70 19.95 5.72 1.65
C LYS A 70 18.83 6.76 1.78
N SER A 71 18.02 6.63 2.82
CA SER A 71 16.93 7.55 3.14
C SER A 71 17.49 8.90 3.59
N LYS A 72 16.90 9.98 3.11
CA LYS A 72 17.29 11.36 3.47
C LYS A 72 17.02 11.67 4.93
N TYR A 73 15.95 11.07 5.48
CA TYR A 73 15.47 11.36 6.83
C TYR A 73 15.24 10.09 7.64
N ILE A 74 15.38 10.24 8.97
CA ILE A 74 14.91 9.29 9.97
C ILE A 74 13.84 10.01 10.79
N ILE A 75 12.65 9.45 10.85
CA ILE A 75 11.55 9.91 11.70
C ILE A 75 11.51 9.02 12.94
N HIS A 76 11.74 9.60 14.11
CA HIS A 76 11.76 8.89 15.39
C HIS A 76 10.35 8.94 15.97
N ALA A 77 9.58 7.87 15.81
CA ALA A 77 8.23 7.73 16.29
C ALA A 77 8.19 6.97 17.60
N VAL A 78 7.57 7.55 18.63
CA VAL A 78 7.51 6.94 19.97
C VAL A 78 6.14 6.29 20.15
N GLY A 79 6.09 4.98 19.95
CA GLY A 79 4.90 4.19 20.22
C GLY A 79 4.79 3.80 21.72
N PRO A 80 3.59 3.42 22.19
CA PRO A 80 3.35 3.05 23.58
C PRO A 80 3.95 1.67 23.93
N ARG A 81 4.27 1.47 25.21
CA ARG A 81 4.42 0.13 25.77
C ARG A 81 3.05 -0.46 26.05
N TRP A 82 2.81 -1.67 25.56
CA TRP A 82 1.55 -2.36 25.79
C TRP A 82 1.37 -2.73 27.25
N LYS A 83 0.17 -2.48 27.76
CA LYS A 83 -0.31 -2.96 29.06
C LYS A 83 -1.53 -3.84 28.88
N ASP A 84 -2.65 -3.27 28.53
CA ASP A 84 -3.93 -3.97 28.37
C ASP A 84 -4.87 -3.33 27.31
N GLY A 85 -4.43 -2.27 26.63
CA GLY A 85 -5.20 -1.53 25.63
C GLY A 85 -6.17 -0.49 26.21
N ARG A 86 -6.11 -0.21 27.52
CA ARG A 86 -7.03 0.72 28.22
C ARG A 86 -6.34 2.00 28.72
N HIS A 87 -5.04 2.16 28.42
CA HIS A 87 -4.21 3.29 28.85
C HIS A 87 -3.85 4.20 27.69
N LYS A 88 -4.77 4.39 26.72
CA LYS A 88 -4.60 5.18 25.49
C LYS A 88 -3.54 4.60 24.52
N GLU A 89 -3.16 3.32 24.68
CA GLU A 89 -2.18 2.71 23.80
C GLU A 89 -2.63 2.70 22.33
N PRO A 90 -3.93 2.44 21.99
CA PRO A 90 -4.40 2.52 20.61
C PRO A 90 -4.24 3.92 20.02
N GLU A 91 -4.68 4.95 20.72
CA GLU A 91 -4.60 6.36 20.27
C GLU A 91 -3.15 6.84 20.17
N GLN A 92 -2.29 6.42 21.09
CA GLN A 92 -0.86 6.75 21.06
C GLN A 92 -0.16 6.07 19.89
N LEU A 93 -0.45 4.80 19.61
CA LEU A 93 0.15 4.10 18.49
C LEU A 93 -0.32 4.69 17.16
N TYR A 94 -1.61 4.96 17.01
CA TYR A 94 -2.17 5.67 15.89
C TYR A 94 -1.48 7.03 15.68
N GLY A 95 -1.35 7.82 16.74
CA GLY A 95 -0.69 9.14 16.71
C GLY A 95 0.76 9.06 16.25
N ALA A 96 1.53 8.06 16.69
CA ALA A 96 2.91 7.86 16.27
C ALA A 96 3.04 7.63 14.76
N TYR A 97 2.13 6.85 14.16
CA TYR A 97 2.07 6.67 12.70
C TYR A 97 1.63 7.96 12.00
N TYR A 98 0.53 8.56 12.44
CA TYR A 98 -0.04 9.74 11.79
C TYR A 98 0.94 10.92 11.80
N LYS A 99 1.59 11.21 12.94
CA LYS A 99 2.62 12.25 13.07
C LYS A 99 3.84 11.99 12.19
N SER A 100 4.19 10.72 11.99
CA SER A 100 5.29 10.37 11.07
C SER A 100 4.94 10.72 9.62
N LEU A 101 3.70 10.52 9.21
CA LEU A 101 3.22 10.87 7.87
C LEU A 101 3.16 12.40 7.68
N GLU A 102 2.71 13.15 8.70
CA GLU A 102 2.76 14.62 8.67
C GLU A 102 4.19 15.14 8.48
N LEU A 103 5.16 14.57 9.21
CA LEU A 103 6.57 14.95 9.10
C LEU A 103 7.15 14.62 7.73
N ALA A 104 6.82 13.43 7.18
CA ALA A 104 7.25 13.05 5.85
C ALA A 104 6.72 14.01 4.78
N ALA A 105 5.44 14.35 4.81
CA ALA A 105 4.83 15.29 3.87
C ALA A 105 5.39 16.71 4.02
N ALA A 106 5.57 17.19 5.25
CA ALA A 106 6.17 18.51 5.52
C ALA A 106 7.62 18.63 5.01
N ASN A 107 8.33 17.48 4.87
CA ASN A 107 9.67 17.41 4.30
C ASN A 107 9.68 16.95 2.83
N HIS A 108 8.55 17.02 2.14
CA HIS A 108 8.39 16.68 0.72
C HIS A 108 8.85 15.25 0.37
N CYS A 109 8.65 14.30 1.27
CA CYS A 109 8.92 12.89 1.01
C CYS A 109 7.82 12.30 0.12
N GLY A 110 8.20 11.67 -0.98
CA GLY A 110 7.31 10.87 -1.83
C GLY A 110 7.18 9.42 -1.35
N SER A 111 8.02 9.01 -0.39
CA SER A 111 8.03 7.65 0.15
C SER A 111 8.49 7.60 1.61
N ILE A 112 7.91 6.66 2.39
CA ILE A 112 8.23 6.46 3.80
C ILE A 112 8.24 4.96 4.14
N GLY A 113 9.27 4.53 4.88
CA GLY A 113 9.39 3.17 5.38
C GLY A 113 9.06 3.07 6.87
N PHE A 114 8.19 2.15 7.26
CA PHE A 114 7.82 1.88 8.65
C PHE A 114 8.26 0.49 9.12
N PRO A 115 8.73 0.34 10.36
CA PRO A 115 8.65 -0.93 11.07
C PRO A 115 7.24 -1.09 11.65
N LEU A 116 6.91 -2.28 12.17
CA LEU A 116 5.71 -2.43 13.01
C LEU A 116 6.02 -1.87 14.41
N ILE A 117 5.63 -0.61 14.65
CA ILE A 117 5.93 0.14 15.88
C ILE A 117 5.29 -0.56 17.08
N SER A 118 5.99 -0.59 18.20
CA SER A 118 5.59 -1.20 19.48
C SER A 118 5.41 -2.72 19.49
N ALA A 119 5.38 -3.43 18.37
CA ALA A 119 5.10 -4.87 18.30
C ALA A 119 6.29 -5.76 18.75
N GLY A 120 7.47 -5.19 18.94
CA GLY A 120 8.65 -5.89 19.44
C GLY A 120 8.77 -5.81 20.98
N ILE A 121 9.85 -5.18 21.46
CA ILE A 121 10.18 -5.07 22.90
C ILE A 121 9.04 -4.42 23.72
N PHE A 122 8.21 -3.56 23.11
CA PHE A 122 7.11 -2.90 23.80
C PHE A 122 5.85 -3.77 23.90
N GLY A 123 5.84 -4.97 23.28
CA GLY A 123 4.86 -6.03 23.51
C GLY A 123 3.45 -5.77 22.98
N TYR A 124 3.27 -4.78 22.09
CA TYR A 124 1.95 -4.53 21.49
C TYR A 124 1.51 -5.74 20.65
N PRO A 125 0.26 -6.25 20.81
CA PRO A 125 -0.21 -7.40 20.03
C PRO A 125 -0.15 -7.13 18.54
N VAL A 126 0.47 -8.04 17.77
CA VAL A 126 0.82 -7.86 16.35
C VAL A 126 -0.38 -7.46 15.49
N HIS A 127 -1.50 -8.19 15.60
CA HIS A 127 -2.72 -7.86 14.84
C HIS A 127 -3.27 -6.47 15.18
N ALA A 128 -3.31 -6.11 16.48
CA ALA A 128 -3.78 -4.81 16.91
C ALA A 128 -2.83 -3.68 16.49
N ALA A 129 -1.50 -3.93 16.49
CA ALA A 129 -0.50 -2.99 15.99
C ALA A 129 -0.68 -2.71 14.49
N TRP A 130 -0.90 -3.75 13.69
CA TRP A 130 -1.22 -3.60 12.27
C TRP A 130 -2.48 -2.79 12.03
N ARG A 131 -3.53 -3.03 12.83
CA ARG A 131 -4.78 -2.30 12.71
C ARG A 131 -4.57 -0.80 12.91
N GLN A 132 -3.89 -0.40 14.00
CA GLN A 132 -3.58 1.01 14.25
C GLN A 132 -2.71 1.63 13.15
N ALA A 133 -1.74 0.87 12.63
CA ALA A 133 -0.89 1.32 11.54
C ALA A 133 -1.70 1.61 10.26
N PHE A 134 -2.58 0.70 9.86
CA PHE A 134 -3.38 0.86 8.64
C PHE A 134 -4.51 1.89 8.80
N ASP A 135 -5.13 1.98 9.98
CA ASP A 135 -6.13 3.01 10.27
C ASP A 135 -5.48 4.41 10.15
N ALA A 136 -4.30 4.62 10.77
CA ALA A 136 -3.59 5.90 10.68
C ALA A 136 -3.13 6.24 9.25
N CYS A 137 -2.59 5.25 8.52
CA CYS A 137 -2.15 5.45 7.14
C CYS A 137 -3.32 5.70 6.19
N GLY A 138 -4.41 4.95 6.33
CA GLY A 138 -5.62 5.10 5.52
C GLY A 138 -6.26 6.46 5.73
N ASP A 139 -6.50 6.84 6.99
CA ASP A 139 -7.09 8.14 7.34
C ASP A 139 -6.23 9.31 6.85
N TYR A 140 -4.89 9.19 7.00
CA TYR A 140 -3.99 10.23 6.49
C TYR A 140 -4.11 10.39 4.97
N LEU A 141 -4.06 9.29 4.22
CA LEU A 141 -4.16 9.31 2.75
C LEU A 141 -5.55 9.78 2.27
N ASP A 142 -6.61 9.53 3.03
CA ASP A 142 -7.97 9.99 2.72
C ASP A 142 -8.13 11.50 2.93
N GLN A 143 -7.53 12.02 4.00
CA GLN A 143 -7.61 13.45 4.34
C GLN A 143 -6.70 14.32 3.47
N HIS A 144 -5.64 13.74 2.87
CA HIS A 144 -4.63 14.45 2.08
C HIS A 144 -4.58 13.94 0.64
N LYS A 145 -5.65 14.16 -0.13
CA LYS A 145 -5.81 13.64 -1.50
C LYS A 145 -4.77 14.18 -2.50
N ASP A 146 -4.21 15.33 -2.23
CA ASP A 146 -3.15 16.00 -3.00
C ASP A 146 -1.74 15.42 -2.73
N VAL A 147 -1.57 14.66 -1.65
CA VAL A 147 -0.29 14.05 -1.29
C VAL A 147 -0.07 12.76 -2.08
N SER A 148 1.03 12.68 -2.81
CA SER A 148 1.52 11.43 -3.41
C SER A 148 2.52 10.78 -2.47
N LEU A 149 2.16 9.67 -1.83
CA LEU A 149 2.99 9.02 -0.83
C LEU A 149 2.97 7.49 -0.97
N HIS A 150 4.16 6.90 -1.10
CA HIS A 150 4.38 5.47 -1.10
C HIS A 150 4.81 5.01 0.31
N ILE A 151 3.97 4.22 0.97
CA ILE A 151 4.19 3.71 2.33
C ILE A 151 4.65 2.26 2.26
N VAL A 152 5.82 1.97 2.82
CA VAL A 152 6.42 0.63 2.86
C VAL A 152 6.55 0.17 4.29
N PHE A 153 5.88 -0.91 4.65
CA PHE A 153 6.12 -1.59 5.92
C PHE A 153 7.21 -2.64 5.74
N ALA A 154 8.29 -2.52 6.50
CA ALA A 154 9.43 -3.43 6.48
C ALA A 154 9.35 -4.39 7.68
N ALA A 155 9.28 -5.69 7.44
CA ALA A 155 9.29 -6.73 8.46
C ALA A 155 10.19 -7.89 8.02
N LEU A 156 10.68 -8.68 8.99
CA LEU A 156 11.58 -9.82 8.73
C LEU A 156 10.91 -11.18 9.00
N SER A 157 9.87 -11.20 9.85
CA SER A 157 9.12 -12.42 10.19
C SER A 157 7.99 -12.66 9.22
N ASP A 158 7.89 -13.88 8.70
CA ASP A 158 6.80 -14.29 7.80
C ASP A 158 5.44 -14.21 8.53
N GLU A 159 5.36 -14.62 9.78
CA GLU A 159 4.15 -14.54 10.61
C GLU A 159 3.64 -13.09 10.75
N ILE A 160 4.54 -12.14 11.00
CA ILE A 160 4.21 -10.71 11.10
C ILE A 160 3.70 -10.21 9.75
N ILE A 161 4.34 -10.61 8.64
CA ILE A 161 3.96 -10.21 7.28
C ILE A 161 2.59 -10.78 6.91
N GLU A 162 2.35 -12.07 7.11
CA GLU A 162 1.08 -12.74 6.82
C GLU A 162 -0.07 -12.11 7.61
N THR A 163 0.15 -11.86 8.92
CA THR A 163 -0.82 -11.13 9.76
C THR A 163 -1.09 -9.73 9.19
N GLY A 164 -0.04 -9.02 8.76
CA GLY A 164 -0.17 -7.69 8.17
C GLY A 164 -0.94 -7.69 6.86
N GLN A 165 -0.64 -8.62 5.95
CA GLN A 165 -1.34 -8.75 4.67
C GLN A 165 -2.83 -9.00 4.87
N LYS A 166 -3.18 -9.92 5.78
CA LYS A 166 -4.58 -10.20 6.13
C LYS A 166 -5.27 -8.96 6.72
N THR A 167 -4.64 -8.31 7.71
CA THR A 167 -5.19 -7.13 8.36
C THR A 167 -5.37 -5.96 7.38
N LEU A 168 -4.44 -5.78 6.44
CA LEU A 168 -4.54 -4.74 5.40
C LEU A 168 -5.76 -4.95 4.51
N LEU A 169 -6.02 -6.19 4.07
CA LEU A 169 -7.20 -6.52 3.24
C LEU A 169 -8.52 -6.30 3.97
N GLU A 170 -8.54 -6.47 5.30
CA GLU A 170 -9.70 -6.28 6.16
C GLU A 170 -9.90 -4.80 6.58
N SER A 171 -8.94 -3.92 6.31
CA SER A 171 -8.95 -2.52 6.74
C SER A 171 -9.48 -1.57 5.67
N GLY A 172 -9.86 -0.36 6.07
CA GLY A 172 -10.17 0.75 5.16
C GLY A 172 -9.01 1.16 4.25
N ALA A 173 -7.77 0.87 4.65
CA ALA A 173 -6.56 1.13 3.87
C ALA A 173 -6.31 0.14 2.73
N SER A 174 -7.11 -0.93 2.62
CA SER A 174 -6.96 -1.98 1.58
C SER A 174 -6.97 -1.42 0.15
N ARG A 175 -7.63 -0.28 -0.08
CA ARG A 175 -7.67 0.41 -1.37
C ARG A 175 -6.31 0.98 -1.82
N TYR A 176 -5.38 1.14 -0.90
CA TYR A 176 -4.03 1.61 -1.18
C TYR A 176 -3.03 0.47 -1.37
N LYS A 177 -3.47 -0.79 -1.20
CA LYS A 177 -2.62 -1.97 -1.37
C LYS A 177 -2.29 -2.21 -2.83
N ILE A 178 -1.00 -2.35 -3.14
CA ILE A 178 -0.56 -2.81 -4.46
C ILE A 178 -0.96 -4.28 -4.60
N ALA A 179 -1.65 -4.59 -5.70
CA ALA A 179 -2.06 -5.96 -5.98
C ALA A 179 -0.86 -6.83 -6.35
N GLY A 180 -0.79 -8.01 -5.76
CA GLY A 180 0.23 -9.01 -6.02
C GLY A 180 -0.37 -10.37 -6.38
N ARG A 181 0.48 -11.27 -6.86
CA ARG A 181 0.13 -12.60 -7.35
C ARG A 181 -0.78 -13.41 -6.41
N ASN A 182 -0.60 -13.31 -5.11
CA ASN A 182 -1.26 -14.14 -4.11
C ASN A 182 -2.48 -13.48 -3.45
N ASP A 183 -2.90 -12.31 -3.95
CA ASP A 183 -3.99 -11.55 -3.33
C ASP A 183 -5.38 -12.00 -3.77
N TRP A 184 -5.47 -12.84 -4.80
CA TRP A 184 -6.73 -13.39 -5.30
C TRP A 184 -6.54 -14.80 -5.89
N ALA A 185 -7.64 -15.54 -5.98
CA ALA A 185 -7.66 -16.85 -6.66
C ALA A 185 -7.33 -16.67 -8.15
N ARG A 186 -6.38 -17.47 -8.65
CA ARG A 186 -5.91 -17.40 -10.03
C ARG A 186 -5.48 -18.77 -10.55
N LEU A 187 -5.56 -18.92 -11.87
CA LEU A 187 -5.00 -20.03 -12.62
C LEU A 187 -3.95 -19.47 -13.59
N ASP A 188 -2.96 -20.27 -13.91
CA ASP A 188 -1.95 -19.88 -14.89
C ASP A 188 -2.53 -19.79 -16.31
N MET A 189 -1.85 -19.07 -17.20
CA MET A 189 -2.22 -18.99 -18.62
C MET A 189 -2.18 -20.40 -19.23
N PRO A 190 -3.26 -20.86 -19.90
CA PRO A 190 -3.28 -22.20 -20.49
C PRO A 190 -2.27 -22.36 -21.63
N GLU A 191 -2.01 -23.62 -22.04
CA GLU A 191 -1.17 -23.89 -23.21
C GLU A 191 -1.81 -23.41 -24.51
N GLN A 192 -3.14 -23.51 -24.62
CA GLN A 192 -3.92 -22.98 -25.72
C GLN A 192 -3.99 -21.47 -25.64
N ARG A 193 -3.11 -20.80 -26.37
CA ARG A 193 -2.94 -19.35 -26.35
C ARG A 193 -2.43 -18.81 -27.66
N ASP A 194 -2.77 -17.57 -27.97
CA ASP A 194 -2.20 -16.80 -29.10
C ASP A 194 -1.38 -15.63 -28.57
N THR A 195 -0.62 -15.03 -29.48
CA THR A 195 0.21 -13.86 -29.17
C THR A 195 0.07 -12.83 -30.27
N PHE A 196 -0.06 -11.55 -29.91
CA PHE A 196 -0.09 -10.44 -30.85
C PHE A 196 0.67 -9.23 -30.32
N ILE A 197 1.02 -8.30 -31.22
CA ILE A 197 1.65 -7.03 -30.86
C ILE A 197 0.56 -6.00 -30.63
N PHE A 198 0.63 -5.34 -29.49
CA PHE A 198 -0.27 -4.26 -29.08
C PHE A 198 0.52 -2.95 -28.99
N GLN A 199 0.23 -2.03 -29.89
CA GLN A 199 0.94 -0.75 -29.94
C GLN A 199 0.16 0.30 -29.15
N ARG A 200 0.77 0.77 -28.06
CA ARG A 200 0.19 1.83 -27.23
C ARG A 200 1.28 2.50 -26.38
N THR A 201 1.22 3.83 -26.26
CA THR A 201 2.08 4.61 -25.37
C THR A 201 1.35 4.86 -24.05
N PHE A 202 2.05 4.69 -22.94
CA PHE A 202 1.54 4.98 -21.60
C PHE A 202 2.37 6.09 -20.96
N THR A 203 1.69 7.04 -20.31
CA THR A 203 2.36 8.01 -19.43
C THR A 203 2.88 7.32 -18.16
N ALA A 204 3.80 7.97 -17.45
CA ALA A 204 4.29 7.47 -16.17
C ALA A 204 3.15 7.27 -15.15
N GLN A 205 2.16 8.16 -15.14
CA GLN A 205 0.99 8.07 -14.27
C GLN A 205 0.11 6.86 -14.63
N GLN A 206 -0.15 6.63 -15.92
CA GLN A 206 -0.91 5.47 -16.38
C GLN A 206 -0.21 4.15 -16.02
N MET A 207 1.11 4.07 -16.22
CA MET A 207 1.90 2.92 -15.79
C MET A 207 1.87 2.73 -14.27
N ALA A 208 1.86 3.80 -13.50
CA ALA A 208 1.71 3.73 -12.05
C ALA A 208 0.36 3.14 -11.64
N SER A 209 -0.76 3.53 -12.30
CA SER A 209 -2.09 2.93 -12.08
C SER A 209 -2.10 1.44 -12.41
N LEU A 210 -1.52 1.03 -13.54
CA LEU A 210 -1.41 -0.39 -13.89
C LEU A 210 -0.56 -1.18 -12.89
N ARG A 211 0.53 -0.59 -12.38
CA ARG A 211 1.39 -1.20 -11.35
C ARG A 211 0.72 -1.33 -10.00
N HIS A 212 -0.22 -0.44 -9.68
CA HIS A 212 -1.04 -0.57 -8.47
C HIS A 212 -1.85 -1.86 -8.52
N GLY A 213 -2.35 -2.24 -9.69
CA GLY A 213 -3.17 -3.41 -9.89
C GLY A 213 -4.58 -3.23 -9.32
N HIS A 214 -5.33 -4.32 -9.27
CA HIS A 214 -6.69 -4.32 -8.72
C HIS A 214 -7.01 -5.65 -8.03
N ILE A 215 -7.46 -5.57 -6.79
CA ILE A 215 -7.98 -6.69 -6.01
C ILE A 215 -9.50 -6.55 -5.96
N PRO A 216 -10.29 -7.51 -6.47
CA PRO A 216 -11.74 -7.46 -6.45
C PRO A 216 -12.29 -7.29 -5.03
N ARG A 217 -13.35 -6.48 -4.86
CA ARG A 217 -13.97 -6.20 -3.56
C ARG A 217 -15.45 -6.50 -3.52
N GLN A 218 -16.08 -6.48 -4.70
CA GLN A 218 -17.51 -6.70 -4.87
C GLN A 218 -17.77 -7.61 -6.05
N MET A 219 -19.00 -8.13 -6.17
CA MET A 219 -19.36 -9.08 -7.23
C MET A 219 -19.30 -8.48 -8.65
N GLU A 220 -19.39 -7.17 -8.76
CA GLU A 220 -19.32 -6.43 -10.02
C GLU A 220 -17.88 -6.31 -10.53
N ASP A 221 -16.88 -6.46 -9.68
CA ASP A 221 -15.46 -6.43 -10.04
C ASP A 221 -15.10 -7.69 -10.81
N LYS A 222 -15.15 -7.63 -12.14
CA LYS A 222 -14.97 -8.79 -13.03
C LYS A 222 -13.53 -9.17 -13.28
N TRP A 223 -12.58 -8.36 -12.81
CA TRP A 223 -11.17 -8.51 -13.08
C TRP A 223 -10.31 -8.41 -11.83
N PHE A 224 -9.30 -9.25 -11.78
CA PHE A 224 -8.13 -9.15 -10.92
C PHE A 224 -6.91 -8.98 -11.80
N TRP A 225 -6.12 -7.93 -11.57
CA TRP A 225 -4.83 -7.80 -12.27
C TRP A 225 -3.74 -7.31 -11.33
N PHE A 226 -2.53 -7.74 -11.63
CA PHE A 226 -1.31 -7.34 -10.93
C PHE A 226 -0.14 -7.30 -11.90
N MET A 227 0.97 -6.67 -11.49
CA MET A 227 2.21 -6.63 -12.27
C MET A 227 3.34 -7.33 -11.53
N GLU A 228 4.18 -8.05 -12.30
CA GLU A 228 5.48 -8.57 -11.87
C GLU A 228 6.53 -8.03 -12.85
N GLY A 229 7.43 -7.17 -12.36
CA GLY A 229 8.36 -6.43 -13.23
C GLY A 229 7.59 -5.61 -14.26
N ASP A 230 7.82 -5.88 -15.53
CA ASP A 230 7.16 -5.22 -16.67
C ASP A 230 6.07 -6.09 -17.32
N THR A 231 5.58 -7.11 -16.61
CA THR A 231 4.50 -7.99 -17.09
C THR A 231 3.24 -7.80 -16.27
N LEU A 232 2.12 -7.49 -16.93
CA LEU A 232 0.79 -7.45 -16.34
C LEU A 232 0.07 -8.78 -16.59
N PHE A 233 -0.57 -9.30 -15.54
CA PHE A 233 -1.41 -10.50 -15.58
C PHE A 233 -2.84 -10.09 -15.26
N ALA A 234 -3.79 -10.41 -16.16
CA ALA A 234 -5.21 -10.09 -16.01
C ALA A 234 -6.06 -11.35 -15.94
N HIS A 235 -6.75 -11.51 -14.82
CA HIS A 235 -7.55 -12.68 -14.50
C HIS A 235 -9.01 -12.31 -14.34
N ARG A 236 -9.90 -13.26 -14.67
CA ARG A 236 -11.31 -13.15 -14.29
C ARG A 236 -11.43 -13.37 -12.79
N SER A 237 -12.07 -12.45 -12.08
CA SER A 237 -12.16 -12.49 -10.62
C SER A 237 -12.90 -13.72 -10.09
N TRP A 238 -13.96 -14.17 -10.79
CA TRP A 238 -14.81 -15.27 -10.32
C TRP A 238 -14.23 -16.66 -10.60
N THR A 239 -13.47 -16.80 -11.68
CA THR A 239 -12.93 -18.12 -12.09
C THR A 239 -11.43 -18.25 -11.91
N GLY A 240 -10.73 -17.14 -11.73
CA GLY A 240 -9.28 -17.10 -11.68
C GLY A 240 -8.61 -17.28 -13.05
N PHE A 241 -9.36 -17.47 -14.14
CA PHE A 241 -8.79 -17.70 -15.47
C PHE A 241 -7.93 -16.52 -15.92
N CYS A 242 -6.67 -16.79 -16.25
CA CYS A 242 -5.80 -15.80 -16.89
C CYS A 242 -6.26 -15.59 -18.32
N ILE A 243 -6.71 -14.37 -18.67
CA ILE A 243 -7.21 -14.04 -20.00
C ILE A 243 -6.14 -13.32 -20.81
N PHE A 244 -5.47 -12.32 -20.21
CA PHE A 244 -4.40 -11.57 -20.85
C PHE A 244 -3.14 -11.57 -19.99
N ARG A 245 -1.99 -11.71 -20.65
CA ARG A 245 -0.68 -11.38 -20.13
C ARG A 245 -0.07 -10.35 -21.06
N ILE A 246 0.42 -9.24 -20.54
CA ILE A 246 0.99 -8.13 -21.31
C ILE A 246 2.43 -7.93 -20.86
N ASP A 247 3.37 -8.21 -21.75
CA ASP A 247 4.78 -7.89 -21.53
C ASP A 247 5.08 -6.49 -22.11
N PHE A 248 5.18 -5.48 -21.26
CA PHE A 248 5.45 -4.11 -21.65
C PHE A 248 6.86 -3.95 -22.20
N LYS A 249 7.00 -3.22 -23.30
CA LYS A 249 8.27 -2.99 -23.99
C LYS A 249 8.56 -1.48 -24.08
N PRO A 250 9.84 -1.07 -24.01
CA PRO A 250 10.23 0.35 -24.07
C PRO A 250 9.87 1.04 -25.40
N ASP A 251 9.76 0.28 -26.48
CA ASP A 251 9.43 0.76 -27.84
C ASP A 251 7.92 0.90 -28.09
N ASN A 252 7.08 0.71 -27.07
CA ASN A 252 5.62 0.73 -27.13
C ASN A 252 4.98 -0.36 -28.03
N HIS A 253 5.74 -1.39 -28.43
CA HIS A 253 5.26 -2.59 -29.11
C HIS A 253 5.14 -3.73 -28.10
N HIS A 254 4.10 -3.68 -27.31
CA HIS A 254 3.89 -4.63 -26.21
C HIS A 254 3.48 -6.01 -26.74
N VAL A 255 3.97 -7.06 -26.11
CA VAL A 255 3.60 -8.42 -26.48
C VAL A 255 2.42 -8.86 -25.60
N VAL A 256 1.30 -9.16 -26.23
CA VAL A 256 0.12 -9.66 -25.53
C VAL A 256 -0.06 -11.15 -25.81
N THR A 257 -0.12 -11.95 -24.75
CA THR A 257 -0.54 -13.34 -24.79
C THR A 257 -1.99 -13.42 -24.35
N VAL A 258 -2.86 -14.06 -25.16
CA VAL A 258 -4.28 -14.20 -24.88
C VAL A 258 -4.69 -15.66 -24.81
N ASN A 259 -5.56 -15.97 -23.85
CA ASN A 259 -6.12 -17.30 -23.62
C ASN A 259 -6.97 -17.75 -24.82
N ARG A 260 -6.78 -19.01 -25.27
CA ARG A 260 -7.55 -19.65 -26.35
C ARG A 260 -8.22 -20.96 -25.92
N ASN A 261 -8.22 -21.26 -24.63
CA ASN A 261 -9.00 -22.39 -24.13
C ASN A 261 -10.50 -22.06 -24.23
N PRO A 262 -11.28 -22.79 -25.03
CA PRO A 262 -12.70 -22.46 -25.30
C PRO A 262 -13.60 -22.56 -24.05
N ASP A 263 -13.19 -23.34 -23.06
CA ASP A 263 -13.91 -23.46 -21.78
C ASP A 263 -13.67 -22.26 -20.85
N GLN A 264 -12.69 -21.42 -21.18
CA GLN A 264 -12.26 -20.28 -20.36
C GLN A 264 -12.51 -18.95 -21.04
N TYR A 265 -12.33 -18.88 -22.37
CA TYR A 265 -12.43 -17.67 -23.14
C TYR A 265 -12.88 -17.95 -24.57
N THR A 266 -13.97 -17.34 -25.00
CA THR A 266 -14.65 -17.68 -26.25
C THR A 266 -14.24 -16.83 -27.47
N CYS A 267 -13.52 -15.71 -27.27
CA CYS A 267 -13.03 -14.91 -28.40
C CYS A 267 -11.87 -15.63 -29.10
N THR A 268 -11.89 -15.65 -30.43
CA THR A 268 -10.87 -16.28 -31.27
C THR A 268 -10.15 -15.31 -32.21
N SER A 269 -10.55 -14.02 -32.18
CA SER A 269 -9.98 -12.96 -33.01
C SER A 269 -9.03 -12.09 -32.23
N THR A 270 -7.75 -12.05 -32.65
CA THR A 270 -6.76 -11.14 -32.04
C THR A 270 -7.09 -9.66 -32.25
N ALA A 271 -7.81 -9.31 -33.31
CA ALA A 271 -8.26 -7.94 -33.55
C ALA A 271 -9.32 -7.51 -32.55
N GLU A 272 -10.30 -8.39 -32.27
CA GLU A 272 -11.33 -8.15 -31.25
C GLU A 272 -10.69 -8.11 -29.84
N ASP A 273 -9.70 -8.98 -29.58
CA ASP A 273 -8.97 -8.98 -28.33
C ASP A 273 -8.18 -7.68 -28.12
N ALA A 274 -7.55 -7.16 -29.15
CA ALA A 274 -6.82 -5.90 -29.07
C ALA A 274 -7.75 -4.72 -28.77
N GLN A 275 -8.95 -4.69 -29.41
CA GLN A 275 -9.96 -3.68 -29.12
C GLN A 275 -10.44 -3.78 -27.66
N LYS A 276 -10.83 -4.99 -27.23
CA LYS A 276 -11.32 -5.24 -25.87
C LYS A 276 -10.25 -4.92 -24.81
N LEU A 277 -9.00 -5.30 -25.07
CA LEU A 277 -7.90 -4.97 -24.19
C LEU A 277 -7.67 -3.47 -24.07
N ASN A 278 -7.80 -2.73 -25.19
CA ASN A 278 -7.67 -1.28 -25.18
C ASN A 278 -8.78 -0.62 -24.33
N GLU A 279 -10.01 -1.11 -24.41
CA GLU A 279 -11.15 -0.65 -23.59
C GLU A 279 -10.88 -0.93 -22.10
N LEU A 280 -10.44 -2.15 -21.76
CA LEU A 280 -10.09 -2.53 -20.39
C LEU A 280 -8.95 -1.68 -19.83
N LEU A 281 -7.88 -1.46 -20.61
CA LEU A 281 -6.77 -0.62 -20.19
C LEU A 281 -7.19 0.83 -19.98
N ASN A 282 -8.09 1.38 -20.81
CA ASN A 282 -8.66 2.70 -20.59
C ASN A 282 -9.39 2.81 -19.26
N TRP A 283 -10.12 1.77 -18.89
CA TRP A 283 -10.82 1.71 -17.62
C TRP A 283 -9.87 1.49 -16.44
N TRP A 284 -8.85 0.63 -16.58
CA TRP A 284 -7.90 0.32 -15.50
C TRP A 284 -6.93 1.45 -15.17
N ILE A 285 -6.63 2.34 -16.14
CA ILE A 285 -5.76 3.51 -15.91
C ILE A 285 -6.52 4.72 -15.33
N GLN A 286 -7.85 4.73 -15.38
CA GLN A 286 -8.65 5.66 -14.58
C GLN A 286 -8.54 5.20 -13.14
N ASP A 287 -8.36 6.14 -12.20
CA ASP A 287 -8.32 5.77 -10.79
C ASP A 287 -9.72 5.25 -10.39
N PRO A 288 -9.92 3.92 -10.24
CA PRO A 288 -11.24 3.35 -9.93
C PRO A 288 -11.74 3.80 -8.55
N TYR A 289 -10.85 4.35 -7.72
CA TYR A 289 -11.21 4.86 -6.39
C TYR A 289 -11.77 6.28 -6.46
N ASP A 290 -11.28 7.13 -7.35
CA ASP A 290 -11.82 8.47 -7.53
C ASP A 290 -13.22 8.40 -8.14
N TYR A 291 -13.47 7.52 -9.12
CA TYR A 291 -14.80 7.31 -9.69
C TYR A 291 -15.81 6.78 -8.66
N TYR A 292 -15.42 5.85 -7.80
CA TYR A 292 -16.30 5.33 -6.74
C TYR A 292 -16.58 6.37 -5.66
N HIS A 293 -15.60 7.18 -5.28
CA HIS A 293 -15.78 8.27 -4.33
C HIS A 293 -16.61 9.39 -4.93
N GLU A 294 -16.38 9.76 -6.19
CA GLU A 294 -17.19 10.73 -6.91
C GLU A 294 -18.66 10.26 -6.99
N TRP A 295 -18.91 8.99 -7.33
CA TRP A 295 -20.24 8.40 -7.33
C TRP A 295 -20.88 8.35 -5.93
N LEU A 296 -20.10 8.06 -4.89
CA LEU A 296 -20.59 8.10 -3.49
C LEU A 296 -20.94 9.52 -3.05
N ASP A 297 -20.11 10.50 -3.40
CA ASP A 297 -20.35 11.90 -3.07
C ASP A 297 -21.57 12.44 -3.87
N GLU A 298 -21.70 12.13 -5.15
CA GLU A 298 -22.87 12.46 -5.96
C GLU A 298 -24.15 11.79 -5.42
N THR A 299 -24.05 10.53 -4.98
CA THR A 299 -25.17 9.80 -4.39
C THR A 299 -25.56 10.37 -3.03
N ALA A 300 -24.57 10.74 -2.21
CA ALA A 300 -24.81 11.41 -0.92
C ALA A 300 -25.45 12.78 -1.11
N ASP A 301 -25.00 13.56 -2.08
CA ASP A 301 -25.57 14.86 -2.41
C ASP A 301 -26.98 14.75 -2.99
N ALA A 302 -27.24 13.74 -3.82
CA ALA A 302 -28.59 13.44 -4.34
C ALA A 302 -29.54 13.00 -3.21
N LEU A 303 -29.09 12.21 -2.24
CA LEU A 303 -29.87 11.80 -1.08
C LEU A 303 -30.14 12.98 -0.14
N LYS A 304 -29.17 13.86 0.09
CA LYS A 304 -29.36 15.13 0.81
C LYS A 304 -30.38 16.03 0.15
N ALA A 305 -30.27 16.22 -1.16
CA ALA A 305 -31.20 17.03 -1.95
C ALA A 305 -32.63 16.44 -1.91
N ALA A 306 -32.76 15.10 -1.80
CA ALA A 306 -34.05 14.40 -1.67
C ALA A 306 -34.57 14.37 -0.21
N GLY A 307 -33.91 15.00 0.75
CA GLY A 307 -34.31 15.02 2.17
C GLY A 307 -34.24 13.63 2.84
N LYS A 308 -33.45 12.72 2.29
CA LYS A 308 -33.24 11.38 2.85
C LYS A 308 -31.99 11.35 3.74
N ASN A 309 -32.06 10.61 4.84
CA ASN A 309 -30.89 10.38 5.68
C ASN A 309 -29.81 9.64 4.91
N ILE A 310 -28.60 10.18 4.93
CA ILE A 310 -27.42 9.46 4.45
C ILE A 310 -27.19 8.33 5.46
N PRO A 311 -27.07 7.06 5.01
CA PRO A 311 -26.64 5.98 5.90
C PRO A 311 -25.31 6.38 6.52
N GLU A 312 -25.20 6.37 7.84
CA GLU A 312 -23.91 6.50 8.52
C GLU A 312 -22.94 5.52 7.88
N LYS A 313 -21.71 5.98 7.59
CA LYS A 313 -20.62 5.16 7.02
C LYS A 313 -20.62 3.81 7.74
N HIS A 314 -21.13 2.78 7.08
CA HIS A 314 -21.05 1.43 7.64
C HIS A 314 -19.60 0.96 7.52
N PRO A 315 -18.91 0.70 8.63
CA PRO A 315 -17.69 -0.05 8.59
C PRO A 315 -18.06 -1.51 8.28
N SER A 316 -17.45 -2.05 7.25
CA SER A 316 -17.40 -3.47 6.96
C SER A 316 -18.72 -4.18 6.59
N ILE A 317 -18.92 -4.41 5.29
CA ILE A 317 -19.60 -5.62 4.85
C ILE A 317 -18.62 -6.78 5.10
N ILE A 318 -18.80 -7.47 6.21
CA ILE A 318 -18.16 -8.77 6.46
C ILE A 318 -18.83 -9.76 5.52
N ILE A 319 -18.13 -10.16 4.46
CA ILE A 319 -18.50 -11.35 3.68
C ILE A 319 -18.14 -12.56 4.56
N ARG A 320 -19.19 -13.28 5.01
CA ARG A 320 -19.05 -14.62 5.62
C ARG A 320 -18.71 -15.65 4.55
#